data_26d22bce2b8a7c95dcc001a21c88cdea
#
_entry.id   26d22bce2b8a7c95dcc001a21c88cdea
#
_cell.length_a   1.000
_cell.length_b   1.000
_cell.length_c   1.000
_cell.angle_alpha   90.00
_cell.angle_beta   90.00
_cell.angle_gamma   90.00
#
_symmetry.space_group_name_H-M   'P 1'
#
loop_
_entity.id
_entity.type
_entity.pdbx_description
1 polymer ?
#
loop_
_entity_poly.entity_id
_entity_poly.type
_entity_poly.pdbx_seq_one_letter_code
_entity_poly.pdbx_strand_id
1 'polypeptide(L)'
;MAGSTFGTLFKITTWGESHGAGLGVVIDGCPAGLSLSKEDIAPYMHRRRPGTGKYTTPRQETDDIEILSGVFNGLTTGTPISVMVRNADQHSKDYDKIANYYRPGHADYTFDEKYGFRDYRGGGRSSGRETLSRVAAGAVAAKLLKEFGIDVLAYTHSIGNISLPADLLNDRSKITREAVLNSSLYMPDEESTKLAEGYLEGIKKDLNSSGGIVECVATGLPAGLGETVFDKLDARLGQALFSIGAVKGVEIGDGFASARSTGADNNDAFICENGEIKKSTNHSGGVLGGMSDGSPLIVRAAFKPTPSIALTQSTVNKDREEISINIEGRHDPIVVSRAVVVVESMTALVLADLLLQNSVSRLDNLKKIYDKK
;
A
#
# COMPACT_ATOMS: atom_id res chain seq x y z
N MET A 1 23.34 2.38 -5.04
CA MET A 1 22.26 2.17 -4.07
C MET A 1 20.97 1.89 -4.83
N ALA A 2 20.29 0.78 -4.56
CA ALA A 2 19.18 0.27 -5.35
C ALA A 2 17.83 0.35 -4.59
N GLY A 3 17.51 1.49 -4.01
CA GLY A 3 16.29 1.68 -3.20
C GLY A 3 14.99 1.90 -3.97
N SER A 4 14.98 1.80 -5.32
CA SER A 4 13.81 2.05 -6.16
C SER A 4 13.28 0.80 -6.86
N THR A 5 13.85 -0.36 -6.57
CA THR A 5 13.46 -1.66 -7.15
C THR A 5 12.94 -2.57 -6.04
N PHE A 6 11.84 -3.29 -6.31
CA PHE A 6 11.20 -4.23 -5.40
C PHE A 6 10.71 -5.46 -6.16
N GLY A 7 10.73 -6.64 -5.54
CA GLY A 7 10.38 -7.93 -6.15
C GLY A 7 11.59 -8.70 -6.68
N THR A 8 11.39 -9.98 -6.96
CA THR A 8 12.42 -10.92 -7.46
C THR A 8 12.12 -11.33 -8.89
N LEU A 9 11.00 -12.00 -9.14
CA LEU A 9 10.52 -12.39 -10.48
C LEU A 9 9.52 -11.36 -11.00
N PHE A 10 8.45 -11.07 -10.25
CA PHE A 10 7.59 -9.94 -10.56
C PHE A 10 8.20 -8.68 -9.93
N LYS A 11 9.02 -8.01 -10.70
CA LYS A 11 9.89 -6.94 -10.22
C LYS A 11 9.43 -5.59 -10.72
N ILE A 12 9.42 -4.60 -9.84
CA ILE A 12 9.11 -3.22 -10.22
C ILE A 12 10.30 -2.31 -9.96
N THR A 13 10.48 -1.32 -10.83
CA THR A 13 11.41 -0.21 -10.60
C THR A 13 10.65 1.09 -10.78
N THR A 14 10.50 1.87 -9.70
CA THR A 14 9.82 3.17 -9.73
C THR A 14 10.82 4.29 -9.97
N TRP A 15 10.41 5.32 -10.72
CA TRP A 15 11.24 6.46 -11.08
C TRP A 15 10.42 7.76 -11.09
N GLY A 16 11.11 8.89 -11.18
CA GLY A 16 10.51 10.20 -11.22
C GLY A 16 10.24 10.79 -9.84
N GLU A 17 9.80 12.04 -9.79
CA GLU A 17 9.66 12.85 -8.59
C GLU A 17 8.40 13.71 -8.64
N SER A 18 7.92 14.13 -7.46
CA SER A 18 6.65 14.87 -7.34
C SER A 18 6.63 16.20 -8.09
N HIS A 19 7.79 16.83 -8.30
CA HIS A 19 7.96 18.11 -9.00
C HIS A 19 8.87 17.97 -10.25
N GLY A 20 9.17 16.74 -10.68
CA GLY A 20 9.80 16.47 -11.97
C GLY A 20 8.79 16.46 -13.13
N ALA A 21 9.23 16.13 -14.33
CA ALA A 21 8.37 16.05 -15.53
C ALA A 21 7.28 14.98 -15.42
N GLY A 22 7.52 13.91 -14.64
CA GLY A 22 6.58 12.82 -14.43
C GLY A 22 7.11 11.77 -13.47
N LEU A 23 6.28 10.77 -13.21
CA LEU A 23 6.63 9.58 -12.44
C LEU A 23 6.18 8.34 -13.23
N GLY A 24 6.85 7.23 -12.98
CA GLY A 24 6.47 6.00 -13.64
C GLY A 24 7.04 4.77 -12.96
N VAL A 25 6.71 3.64 -13.55
CA VAL A 25 7.17 2.32 -13.12
C VAL A 25 7.50 1.48 -14.34
N VAL A 26 8.55 0.70 -14.22
CA VAL A 26 8.83 -0.44 -15.10
C VAL A 26 8.50 -1.69 -14.32
N ILE A 27 7.64 -2.54 -14.88
CA ILE A 27 7.24 -3.84 -14.35
C ILE A 27 7.93 -4.89 -15.22
N ASP A 28 8.77 -5.71 -14.62
CA ASP A 28 9.47 -6.81 -15.27
C ASP A 28 8.99 -8.15 -14.72
N GLY A 29 9.00 -9.21 -15.54
CA GLY A 29 8.59 -10.55 -15.15
C GLY A 29 7.07 -10.82 -15.16
N CYS A 30 6.24 -9.89 -15.67
CA CYS A 30 4.84 -10.20 -15.93
C CYS A 30 4.74 -11.22 -17.08
N PRO A 31 4.06 -12.37 -16.90
CA PRO A 31 3.91 -13.36 -17.98
C PRO A 31 3.24 -12.77 -19.23
N ALA A 32 3.59 -13.30 -20.40
CA ALA A 32 2.91 -12.96 -21.65
C ALA A 32 1.49 -13.52 -21.67
N GLY A 33 0.56 -12.81 -22.34
CA GLY A 33 -0.81 -13.28 -22.56
C GLY A 33 -1.85 -12.80 -21.53
N LEU A 34 -1.43 -12.04 -20.51
CA LEU A 34 -2.38 -11.38 -19.62
C LEU A 34 -3.09 -10.25 -20.39
N SER A 35 -4.44 -10.26 -20.41
CA SER A 35 -5.20 -9.13 -20.93
C SER A 35 -4.92 -7.88 -20.10
N LEU A 36 -4.47 -6.79 -20.72
CA LEU A 36 -4.11 -5.56 -20.01
C LEU A 36 -4.37 -4.32 -20.86
N SER A 37 -5.08 -3.37 -20.26
CA SER A 37 -5.36 -2.07 -20.83
C SER A 37 -5.27 -0.96 -19.78
N LYS A 38 -5.43 0.29 -20.18
CA LYS A 38 -5.50 1.44 -19.25
C LYS A 38 -6.68 1.34 -18.29
N GLU A 39 -7.79 0.81 -18.77
CA GLU A 39 -9.05 0.66 -18.05
C GLU A 39 -8.91 -0.29 -16.85
N ASP A 40 -7.97 -1.22 -16.90
CA ASP A 40 -7.67 -2.12 -15.79
C ASP A 40 -6.92 -1.40 -14.63
N ILE A 41 -6.09 -0.41 -14.96
CA ILE A 41 -5.26 0.33 -14.01
C ILE A 41 -6.00 1.56 -13.48
N ALA A 42 -6.81 2.21 -14.29
CA ALA A 42 -7.46 3.47 -13.99
C ALA A 42 -8.29 3.47 -12.68
N PRO A 43 -9.07 2.43 -12.31
CA PRO A 43 -9.81 2.39 -11.04
C PRO A 43 -8.90 2.46 -9.80
N TYR A 44 -7.72 1.83 -9.86
CA TYR A 44 -6.72 1.88 -8.79
C TYR A 44 -6.13 3.28 -8.67
N MET A 45 -5.76 3.89 -9.80
CA MET A 45 -5.24 5.26 -9.84
C MET A 45 -6.26 6.26 -9.32
N HIS A 46 -7.54 6.09 -9.66
CA HIS A 46 -8.62 6.93 -9.17
C HIS A 46 -8.72 6.93 -7.64
N ARG A 47 -8.64 5.77 -6.98
CA ARG A 47 -8.68 5.66 -5.52
C ARG A 47 -7.48 6.34 -4.84
N ARG A 48 -6.33 6.38 -5.53
CA ARG A 48 -5.10 6.97 -4.99
C ARG A 48 -5.04 8.49 -5.15
N ARG A 49 -5.55 9.05 -6.24
CA ARG A 49 -5.37 10.46 -6.59
C ARG A 49 -5.92 11.42 -5.52
N PRO A 50 -5.33 12.63 -5.37
CA PRO A 50 -5.90 13.66 -4.51
C PRO A 50 -7.22 14.20 -5.07
N GLY A 51 -8.03 14.85 -4.22
CA GLY A 51 -9.26 15.52 -4.65
C GLY A 51 -10.47 14.61 -4.89
N THR A 52 -10.39 13.33 -4.53
CA THR A 52 -11.48 12.36 -4.71
C THR A 52 -12.47 12.31 -3.55
N GLY A 53 -12.20 12.99 -2.43
CA GLY A 53 -13.06 12.96 -1.24
C GLY A 53 -12.98 14.22 -0.40
N LYS A 54 -13.96 14.39 0.50
CA LYS A 54 -14.11 15.56 1.39
C LYS A 54 -12.90 15.81 2.30
N TYR A 55 -12.17 14.74 2.65
CA TYR A 55 -11.03 14.76 3.58
C TYR A 55 -9.69 14.63 2.87
N THR A 56 -9.65 14.82 1.56
CA THR A 56 -8.43 14.87 0.76
C THR A 56 -8.11 16.30 0.36
N THR A 57 -6.83 16.56 0.07
CA THR A 57 -6.37 17.88 -0.43
C THR A 57 -7.17 18.28 -1.68
N PRO A 58 -7.50 19.57 -1.85
CA PRO A 58 -8.20 20.06 -3.04
C PRO A 58 -7.34 20.11 -4.32
N ARG A 59 -6.11 19.54 -4.30
CA ARG A 59 -5.30 19.42 -5.52
C ARG A 59 -6.03 18.55 -6.53
N GLN A 60 -6.06 18.99 -7.78
CA GLN A 60 -6.64 18.25 -8.89
C GLN A 60 -5.51 17.73 -9.79
N GLU A 61 -5.32 16.43 -9.77
CA GLU A 61 -4.40 15.73 -10.67
C GLU A 61 -5.23 14.71 -11.46
N THR A 62 -5.07 14.66 -12.75
CA THR A 62 -5.78 13.66 -13.58
C THR A 62 -5.23 12.27 -13.36
N ASP A 63 -3.92 12.19 -13.06
CA ASP A 63 -3.15 10.93 -12.95
C ASP A 63 -3.39 10.01 -14.16
N ASP A 64 -3.55 10.61 -15.37
CA ASP A 64 -3.71 9.87 -16.60
C ASP A 64 -2.46 9.07 -16.90
N ILE A 65 -2.64 7.77 -17.13
CA ILE A 65 -1.56 6.84 -17.38
C ILE A 65 -1.29 6.66 -18.88
N GLU A 66 -0.02 6.53 -19.20
CA GLU A 66 0.47 6.10 -20.51
C GLU A 66 1.17 4.75 -20.36
N ILE A 67 0.72 3.72 -21.09
CA ILE A 67 1.46 2.45 -21.21
C ILE A 67 2.38 2.58 -22.42
N LEU A 68 3.68 2.56 -22.17
CA LEU A 68 4.72 2.85 -23.19
C LEU A 68 5.30 1.59 -23.84
N SER A 69 5.20 0.44 -23.17
CA SER A 69 5.77 -0.84 -23.65
C SER A 69 5.12 -2.04 -22.95
N GLY A 70 5.42 -3.23 -23.43
CA GLY A 70 5.06 -4.51 -22.79
C GLY A 70 3.63 -4.98 -23.06
N VAL A 71 2.85 -4.26 -23.90
CA VAL A 71 1.48 -4.63 -24.30
C VAL A 71 1.35 -4.54 -25.81
N PHE A 72 0.79 -5.55 -26.43
CA PHE A 72 0.46 -5.60 -27.85
C PHE A 72 -0.93 -6.21 -28.05
N ASN A 73 -1.80 -5.55 -28.80
CA ASN A 73 -3.19 -5.96 -29.04
C ASN A 73 -3.97 -6.32 -27.75
N GLY A 74 -3.72 -5.56 -26.66
CA GLY A 74 -4.40 -5.75 -25.38
C GLY A 74 -3.87 -6.92 -24.55
N LEU A 75 -2.76 -7.55 -24.92
CA LEU A 75 -2.12 -8.63 -24.20
C LEU A 75 -0.69 -8.25 -23.80
N THR A 76 -0.26 -8.65 -22.61
CA THR A 76 1.14 -8.53 -22.20
C THR A 76 2.04 -9.39 -23.08
N THR A 77 3.26 -8.92 -23.33
CA THR A 77 4.21 -9.57 -24.26
C THR A 77 5.30 -10.38 -23.56
N GLY A 78 5.33 -10.36 -22.20
CA GLY A 78 6.42 -10.95 -21.42
C GLY A 78 7.69 -10.08 -21.37
N THR A 79 7.67 -8.91 -22.02
CA THR A 79 8.74 -7.91 -21.94
C THR A 79 8.38 -6.82 -20.93
N PRO A 80 9.32 -5.95 -20.49
CA PRO A 80 9.03 -4.94 -19.48
C PRO A 80 7.85 -4.02 -19.85
N ILE A 81 6.89 -3.92 -18.94
CA ILE A 81 5.76 -3.00 -19.05
C ILE A 81 6.17 -1.67 -18.43
N SER A 82 6.20 -0.60 -19.21
CA SER A 82 6.49 0.75 -18.73
C SER A 82 5.19 1.55 -18.66
N VAL A 83 4.89 2.07 -17.46
CA VAL A 83 3.75 2.96 -17.20
C VAL A 83 4.25 4.29 -16.70
N MET A 84 3.73 5.39 -17.24
CA MET A 84 4.11 6.75 -16.90
C MET A 84 2.88 7.62 -16.64
N VAL A 85 3.04 8.60 -15.74
CA VAL A 85 2.11 9.70 -15.49
C VAL A 85 2.88 11.01 -15.56
N ARG A 86 2.39 11.98 -16.33
CA ARG A 86 2.95 13.33 -16.42
C ARG A 86 2.47 14.18 -15.24
N ASN A 87 3.33 15.01 -14.70
CA ASN A 87 2.95 15.99 -13.70
C ASN A 87 2.37 17.22 -14.39
N ALA A 88 1.13 17.60 -14.04
CA ALA A 88 0.42 18.72 -14.65
C ALA A 88 0.36 19.97 -13.74
N ASP A 89 0.28 19.80 -12.43
CA ASP A 89 0.04 20.89 -11.45
C ASP A 89 1.26 21.08 -10.53
N GLN A 90 2.29 21.80 -11.05
CA GLN A 90 3.52 22.10 -10.32
C GLN A 90 3.56 23.58 -9.92
N HIS A 91 3.26 23.89 -8.66
CA HIS A 91 3.42 25.23 -8.09
C HIS A 91 4.71 25.30 -7.26
N SER A 92 5.86 25.51 -7.91
CA SER A 92 7.18 25.58 -7.26
C SER A 92 7.38 26.79 -6.34
N LYS A 93 6.61 27.88 -6.54
CA LYS A 93 6.72 29.13 -5.75
C LYS A 93 6.31 28.97 -4.28
N ASP A 94 5.51 27.97 -3.95
CA ASP A 94 5.04 27.72 -2.57
C ASP A 94 6.13 27.15 -1.65
N TYR A 95 7.29 26.80 -2.20
CA TYR A 95 8.33 26.07 -1.48
C TYR A 95 9.59 26.90 -1.15
N ASP A 96 9.73 28.12 -1.63
CA ASP A 96 10.93 28.95 -1.39
C ASP A 96 11.17 29.22 0.10
N LYS A 97 10.10 29.39 0.88
CA LYS A 97 10.18 29.56 2.34
C LYS A 97 10.73 28.31 3.05
N ILE A 98 10.51 27.10 2.48
CA ILE A 98 10.89 25.82 3.08
C ILE A 98 12.37 25.50 2.85
N ALA A 99 13.06 26.23 1.96
CA ALA A 99 14.45 25.98 1.62
C ALA A 99 15.39 26.05 2.83
N ASN A 100 15.09 26.94 3.79
CA ASN A 100 16.00 27.33 4.87
C ASN A 100 15.71 26.70 6.23
N TYR A 101 14.66 25.86 6.37
CA TYR A 101 14.36 25.20 7.64
C TYR A 101 13.94 23.74 7.45
N TYR A 102 13.87 22.98 8.54
CA TYR A 102 13.49 21.59 8.56
C TYR A 102 12.07 21.44 9.12
N ARG A 103 11.14 20.96 8.31
CA ARG A 103 9.76 20.73 8.74
C ARG A 103 9.69 19.56 9.71
N PRO A 104 9.05 19.70 10.87
CA PRO A 104 8.84 18.59 11.80
C PRO A 104 8.17 17.40 11.12
N GLY A 105 8.67 16.20 11.36
CA GLY A 105 8.09 14.96 10.84
C GLY A 105 8.27 14.69 9.35
N HIS A 106 8.96 15.57 8.59
CA HIS A 106 9.32 15.39 7.19
C HIS A 106 10.77 14.93 7.03
N ALA A 107 11.13 14.54 5.79
CA ALA A 107 12.45 14.03 5.48
C ALA A 107 13.51 15.12 5.17
N ASP A 108 13.19 16.38 5.38
CA ASP A 108 14.03 17.52 4.98
C ASP A 108 15.47 17.39 5.49
N TYR A 109 15.62 17.23 6.81
CA TYR A 109 16.92 17.07 7.47
C TYR A 109 17.68 15.84 6.99
N THR A 110 16.99 14.69 6.91
CA THR A 110 17.63 13.44 6.53
C THR A 110 18.09 13.41 5.07
N PHE A 111 17.45 14.17 4.18
CA PHE A 111 17.91 14.33 2.79
C PHE A 111 19.18 15.19 2.73
N ASP A 112 19.20 16.33 3.42
CA ASP A 112 20.39 17.19 3.47
C ASP A 112 21.59 16.42 4.06
N GLU A 113 21.41 15.67 5.17
CA GLU A 113 22.49 14.88 5.79
C GLU A 113 22.96 13.73 4.90
N LYS A 114 22.05 13.04 4.21
CA LYS A 114 22.40 11.87 3.40
C LYS A 114 23.02 12.23 2.07
N TYR A 115 22.51 13.24 1.39
CA TYR A 115 22.87 13.57 0.01
C TYR A 115 23.65 14.88 -0.11
N GLY A 116 23.82 15.63 0.98
CA GLY A 116 24.52 16.93 1.00
C GLY A 116 23.66 18.10 0.54
N PHE A 117 22.52 17.85 -0.09
CA PHE A 117 21.54 18.84 -0.54
C PHE A 117 20.19 18.16 -0.80
N ARG A 118 19.14 18.96 -0.89
CA ARG A 118 17.80 18.48 -1.29
C ARG A 118 17.17 19.41 -2.33
N ASP A 119 16.30 18.87 -3.16
CA ASP A 119 15.33 19.66 -3.90
C ASP A 119 14.17 20.04 -2.93
N TYR A 120 14.15 21.28 -2.49
CA TYR A 120 13.15 21.78 -1.53
C TYR A 120 11.77 22.03 -2.14
N ARG A 121 11.62 21.98 -3.48
CA ARG A 121 10.36 22.23 -4.21
C ARG A 121 9.29 21.17 -3.97
N GLY A 122 9.53 20.23 -3.08
CA GLY A 122 8.58 19.20 -2.67
C GLY A 122 9.26 18.04 -1.94
N GLY A 123 8.52 16.96 -1.70
CA GLY A 123 9.06 15.77 -1.04
C GLY A 123 9.89 14.86 -1.95
N GLY A 124 10.05 15.19 -3.25
CA GLY A 124 10.78 14.36 -4.22
C GLY A 124 10.33 12.90 -4.19
N ARG A 125 11.28 11.97 -4.02
CA ARG A 125 11.03 10.53 -3.88
C ARG A 125 10.37 10.14 -2.54
N SER A 126 10.40 11.00 -1.51
CA SER A 126 9.69 10.77 -0.24
C SER A 126 8.26 11.32 -0.23
N SER A 127 7.80 11.93 -1.32
CA SER A 127 6.44 12.39 -1.46
C SER A 127 5.46 11.24 -1.58
N GLY A 128 4.25 11.37 -0.97
CA GLY A 128 3.15 10.42 -1.18
C GLY A 128 2.73 10.25 -2.65
N ARG A 129 3.13 11.19 -3.55
CA ARG A 129 2.88 11.07 -4.99
C ARG A 129 3.64 9.91 -5.62
N GLU A 130 4.78 9.50 -5.07
CA GLU A 130 5.56 8.34 -5.54
C GLU A 130 4.72 7.06 -5.56
N THR A 131 3.74 6.94 -4.67
CA THR A 131 2.87 5.76 -4.59
C THR A 131 2.02 5.51 -5.82
N LEU A 132 1.84 6.49 -6.72
CA LEU A 132 1.13 6.26 -7.99
C LEU A 132 1.80 5.16 -8.84
N SER A 133 3.12 5.14 -8.86
CA SER A 133 3.92 4.14 -9.58
C SER A 133 3.69 2.73 -9.01
N ARG A 134 3.62 2.62 -7.68
CA ARG A 134 3.33 1.36 -6.97
C ARG A 134 1.90 0.89 -7.25
N VAL A 135 0.94 1.82 -7.25
CA VAL A 135 -0.47 1.52 -7.50
C VAL A 135 -0.70 1.07 -8.93
N ALA A 136 -0.05 1.71 -9.90
CA ALA A 136 -0.12 1.27 -11.30
C ALA A 136 0.42 -0.16 -11.47
N ALA A 137 1.56 -0.48 -10.86
CA ALA A 137 2.12 -1.83 -10.90
C ALA A 137 1.28 -2.84 -10.10
N GLY A 138 0.74 -2.43 -8.94
CA GLY A 138 -0.13 -3.25 -8.12
C GLY A 138 -1.43 -3.64 -8.82
N ALA A 139 -1.99 -2.77 -9.65
CA ALA A 139 -3.16 -3.09 -10.48
C ALA A 139 -2.85 -4.22 -11.47
N VAL A 140 -1.67 -4.22 -12.10
CA VAL A 140 -1.23 -5.30 -12.99
C VAL A 140 -1.03 -6.60 -12.20
N ALA A 141 -0.40 -6.52 -11.02
CA ALA A 141 -0.23 -7.67 -10.13
C ALA A 141 -1.58 -8.26 -9.67
N ALA A 142 -2.52 -7.40 -9.24
CA ALA A 142 -3.85 -7.84 -8.84
C ALA A 142 -4.63 -8.50 -9.99
N LYS A 143 -4.48 -7.98 -11.21
CA LYS A 143 -5.08 -8.61 -12.40
C LYS A 143 -4.48 -9.98 -12.67
N LEU A 144 -3.16 -10.13 -12.56
CA LEU A 144 -2.48 -11.43 -12.68
C LEU A 144 -2.99 -12.41 -11.61
N LEU A 145 -3.09 -11.99 -10.36
CA LEU A 145 -3.57 -12.82 -9.26
C LEU A 145 -5.00 -13.33 -9.47
N LYS A 146 -5.87 -12.52 -10.08
CA LYS A 146 -7.25 -12.91 -10.41
C LYS A 146 -7.35 -14.10 -11.36
N GLU A 147 -6.40 -14.26 -12.29
CA GLU A 147 -6.34 -15.42 -13.17
C GLU A 147 -6.16 -16.75 -12.40
N PHE A 148 -5.71 -16.68 -11.15
CA PHE A 148 -5.53 -17.79 -10.24
C PHE A 148 -6.58 -17.83 -9.10
N GLY A 149 -7.65 -17.04 -9.21
CA GLY A 149 -8.72 -16.98 -8.20
C GLY A 149 -8.32 -16.27 -6.89
N ILE A 150 -7.20 -15.55 -6.89
CA ILE A 150 -6.73 -14.78 -5.74
C ILE A 150 -7.31 -13.37 -5.79
N ASP A 151 -8.04 -12.97 -4.75
CA ASP A 151 -8.55 -11.61 -4.58
C ASP A 151 -7.85 -10.90 -3.42
N VAL A 152 -7.55 -9.62 -3.61
CA VAL A 152 -6.90 -8.75 -2.61
C VAL A 152 -7.79 -7.55 -2.38
N LEU A 153 -8.19 -7.30 -1.13
CA LEU A 153 -9.06 -6.20 -0.74
C LEU A 153 -8.48 -5.50 0.49
N ALA A 154 -8.20 -4.21 0.36
CA ALA A 154 -7.83 -3.38 1.51
C ALA A 154 -8.95 -2.39 1.84
N TYR A 155 -9.03 -2.04 3.12
CA TYR A 155 -10.01 -1.11 3.66
C TYR A 155 -9.47 -0.39 4.90
N THR A 156 -10.12 0.70 5.27
CA THR A 156 -9.83 1.41 6.50
C THR A 156 -10.36 0.61 7.70
N HIS A 157 -9.45 0.13 8.53
CA HIS A 157 -9.75 -0.59 9.77
C HIS A 157 -10.11 0.40 10.89
N SER A 158 -9.33 1.49 11.02
CA SER A 158 -9.59 2.53 12.02
C SER A 158 -9.04 3.88 11.59
N ILE A 159 -9.66 4.95 12.13
CA ILE A 159 -9.21 6.35 12.02
C ILE A 159 -9.16 6.92 13.44
N GLY A 160 -7.98 7.34 13.89
CA GLY A 160 -7.79 7.70 15.30
C GLY A 160 -8.20 6.54 16.21
N ASN A 161 -9.16 6.79 17.08
CA ASN A 161 -9.74 5.81 17.99
C ASN A 161 -11.07 5.20 17.51
N ILE A 162 -11.55 5.55 16.32
CA ILE A 162 -12.75 4.98 15.71
C ILE A 162 -12.36 3.76 14.89
N SER A 163 -12.81 2.59 15.31
CA SER A 163 -12.53 1.31 14.65
C SER A 163 -13.79 0.69 14.07
N LEU A 164 -13.63 -0.22 13.14
CA LEU A 164 -14.71 -1.11 12.69
C LEU A 164 -15.25 -1.93 13.87
N PRO A 165 -16.53 -2.31 13.84
CA PRO A 165 -17.15 -3.11 14.90
C PRO A 165 -16.56 -4.53 14.93
N ALA A 166 -16.58 -5.13 16.12
CA ALA A 166 -15.93 -6.42 16.38
C ALA A 166 -16.52 -7.58 15.55
N ASP A 167 -17.80 -7.52 15.19
CA ASP A 167 -18.44 -8.57 14.37
C ASP A 167 -17.91 -8.62 12.94
N LEU A 168 -17.54 -7.46 12.35
CA LEU A 168 -16.83 -7.41 11.05
C LEU A 168 -15.37 -7.85 11.18
N LEU A 169 -14.72 -7.47 12.29
CA LEU A 169 -13.33 -7.86 12.54
C LEU A 169 -13.18 -9.35 12.89
N ASN A 170 -14.21 -9.99 13.43
CA ASN A 170 -14.22 -11.42 13.71
C ASN A 170 -14.61 -12.25 12.46
N ASP A 171 -15.44 -11.68 11.59
CA ASP A 171 -15.88 -12.34 10.36
C ASP A 171 -15.71 -11.42 9.15
N ARG A 172 -14.52 -11.40 8.59
CA ARG A 172 -14.15 -10.55 7.46
C ARG A 172 -14.84 -10.93 6.14
N SER A 173 -15.49 -12.09 6.07
CA SER A 173 -16.29 -12.48 4.90
C SER A 173 -17.50 -11.56 4.67
N LYS A 174 -17.94 -10.85 5.70
CA LYS A 174 -18.98 -9.81 5.62
C LYS A 174 -18.52 -8.52 4.95
N ILE A 175 -17.22 -8.30 4.84
CA ILE A 175 -16.65 -7.09 4.23
C ILE A 175 -16.60 -7.28 2.72
N THR A 176 -17.45 -6.54 2.01
CA THR A 176 -17.52 -6.60 0.55
C THR A 176 -16.77 -5.45 -0.11
N ARG A 177 -16.24 -5.68 -1.30
CA ARG A 177 -15.60 -4.63 -2.12
C ARG A 177 -16.56 -3.46 -2.38
N GLU A 178 -17.85 -3.76 -2.58
CA GLU A 178 -18.87 -2.74 -2.79
C GLU A 178 -19.04 -1.84 -1.56
N ALA A 179 -19.16 -2.40 -0.36
CA ALA A 179 -19.24 -1.63 0.88
C ALA A 179 -18.02 -0.73 1.09
N VAL A 180 -16.81 -1.26 0.81
CA VAL A 180 -15.57 -0.47 0.88
C VAL A 180 -15.58 0.69 -0.11
N LEU A 181 -15.93 0.45 -1.38
CA LEU A 181 -15.89 1.47 -2.43
C LEU A 181 -16.99 2.52 -2.31
N ASN A 182 -18.11 2.20 -1.69
CA ASN A 182 -19.21 3.14 -1.45
C ASN A 182 -18.97 4.06 -0.23
N SER A 183 -17.99 3.73 0.63
CA SER A 183 -17.63 4.57 1.77
C SER A 183 -16.68 5.70 1.36
N SER A 184 -16.97 6.92 1.85
CA SER A 184 -16.12 8.12 1.65
C SER A 184 -14.71 7.97 2.23
N LEU A 185 -14.54 7.08 3.21
CA LEU A 185 -13.29 6.79 3.92
C LEU A 185 -12.77 5.38 3.65
N TYR A 186 -13.37 4.64 2.71
CA TYR A 186 -13.11 3.21 2.48
C TYR A 186 -13.26 2.35 3.74
N MET A 187 -14.16 2.74 4.65
CA MET A 187 -14.49 2.06 5.89
C MET A 187 -15.81 1.31 5.70
N PRO A 188 -15.84 -0.04 5.63
CA PRO A 188 -16.98 -0.81 5.12
C PRO A 188 -18.18 -0.91 6.10
N ASP A 189 -18.26 -0.01 7.07
CA ASP A 189 -19.38 0.13 7.99
C ASP A 189 -19.87 1.58 8.02
N GLU A 190 -21.17 1.77 7.83
CA GLU A 190 -21.77 3.11 7.69
C GLU A 190 -21.72 3.91 8.99
N GLU A 191 -21.96 3.25 10.14
CA GLU A 191 -21.93 3.91 11.45
C GLU A 191 -20.52 4.35 11.81
N SER A 192 -19.54 3.45 11.67
CA SER A 192 -18.12 3.77 11.87
C SER A 192 -17.64 4.87 10.92
N THR A 193 -18.11 4.87 9.67
CA THR A 193 -17.80 5.94 8.69
C THR A 193 -18.31 7.29 9.19
N LYS A 194 -19.58 7.38 9.64
CA LYS A 194 -20.16 8.63 10.17
C LYS A 194 -19.42 9.13 11.42
N LEU A 195 -19.07 8.22 12.34
CA LEU A 195 -18.29 8.56 13.53
C LEU A 195 -16.90 9.09 13.16
N ALA A 196 -16.22 8.44 12.23
CA ALA A 196 -14.91 8.84 11.74
C ALA A 196 -14.97 10.20 11.02
N GLU A 197 -16.00 10.46 10.23
CA GLU A 197 -16.24 11.77 9.60
C GLU A 197 -16.42 12.87 10.65
N GLY A 198 -17.24 12.64 11.68
CA GLY A 198 -17.41 13.58 12.78
C GLY A 198 -16.12 13.88 13.54
N TYR A 199 -15.31 12.83 13.79
CA TYR A 199 -13.98 12.97 14.39
C TYR A 199 -13.05 13.81 13.51
N LEU A 200 -12.99 13.55 12.20
CA LEU A 200 -12.14 14.30 11.26
C LEU A 200 -12.55 15.77 11.11
N GLU A 201 -13.84 16.10 11.21
CA GLU A 201 -14.28 17.50 11.24
C GLU A 201 -13.78 18.23 12.50
N GLY A 202 -13.73 17.56 13.66
CA GLY A 202 -13.08 18.09 14.87
C GLY A 202 -11.59 18.34 14.65
N ILE A 203 -10.86 17.34 14.18
CA ILE A 203 -9.43 17.41 13.88
C ILE A 203 -9.11 18.57 12.92
N LYS A 204 -9.94 18.77 11.88
CA LYS A 204 -9.78 19.85 10.91
C LYS A 204 -10.00 21.23 11.53
N LYS A 205 -11.00 21.37 12.44
CA LYS A 205 -11.23 22.61 13.19
C LYS A 205 -10.04 22.95 14.09
N ASP A 206 -9.41 21.93 14.67
CA ASP A 206 -8.23 22.05 15.51
C ASP A 206 -6.94 22.23 14.70
N LEU A 207 -7.02 22.46 13.39
CA LEU A 207 -5.87 22.65 12.47
C LEU A 207 -4.84 21.51 12.52
N ASN A 208 -5.29 20.29 12.87
CA ASN A 208 -4.49 19.10 13.15
C ASN A 208 -4.71 18.00 12.11
N SER A 209 -4.11 16.84 12.33
CA SER A 209 -4.22 15.65 11.49
C SER A 209 -4.39 14.39 12.33
N SER A 210 -4.89 13.32 11.72
CA SER A 210 -5.06 12.01 12.36
C SER A 210 -4.31 10.91 11.61
N GLY A 211 -3.91 9.89 12.34
CA GLY A 211 -3.47 8.62 11.84
C GLY A 211 -4.61 7.60 11.78
N GLY A 212 -4.29 6.36 11.44
CA GLY A 212 -5.23 5.25 11.43
C GLY A 212 -4.58 3.97 10.92
N ILE A 213 -5.38 2.94 10.73
CA ILE A 213 -4.94 1.60 10.33
C ILE A 213 -5.68 1.21 9.05
N VAL A 214 -4.93 0.69 8.09
CA VAL A 214 -5.45 -0.02 6.92
C VAL A 214 -5.27 -1.51 7.15
N GLU A 215 -6.34 -2.29 6.98
CA GLU A 215 -6.27 -3.75 6.91
C GLU A 215 -6.42 -4.20 5.46
N CYS A 216 -5.65 -5.21 5.07
CA CYS A 216 -5.74 -5.85 3.77
C CYS A 216 -5.93 -7.35 3.96
N VAL A 217 -6.92 -7.89 3.27
CA VAL A 217 -7.26 -9.31 3.26
C VAL A 217 -7.04 -9.85 1.85
N ALA A 218 -6.30 -10.97 1.74
CA ALA A 218 -6.20 -11.70 0.49
C ALA A 218 -6.80 -13.10 0.67
N THR A 219 -7.66 -13.49 -0.27
CA THR A 219 -8.36 -14.78 -0.29
C THR A 219 -8.01 -15.59 -1.53
N GLY A 220 -8.26 -16.90 -1.51
CA GLY A 220 -7.96 -17.79 -2.64
C GLY A 220 -6.48 -18.13 -2.76
N LEU A 221 -5.65 -17.82 -1.76
CA LEU A 221 -4.24 -18.18 -1.77
C LEU A 221 -4.05 -19.69 -1.66
N PRO A 222 -3.23 -20.31 -2.52
CA PRO A 222 -2.78 -21.68 -2.28
C PRO A 222 -1.88 -21.70 -1.05
N ALA A 223 -1.81 -22.83 -0.36
CA ALA A 223 -0.78 -23.04 0.67
C ALA A 223 0.61 -23.14 0.02
N GLY A 224 1.64 -22.54 0.67
CA GLY A 224 3.03 -22.67 0.27
C GLY A 224 3.61 -21.45 -0.48
N LEU A 225 2.93 -20.30 -0.54
CA LEU A 225 3.54 -19.08 -1.07
C LEU A 225 4.43 -18.43 -0.01
N GLY A 226 5.68 -18.20 -0.32
CA GLY A 226 6.70 -17.68 0.57
C GLY A 226 7.81 -18.70 0.81
N GLU A 227 8.81 -18.30 1.55
CA GLU A 227 9.99 -19.12 1.84
C GLU A 227 10.19 -19.23 3.36
N THR A 228 11.09 -20.11 3.75
CA THR A 228 11.58 -20.17 5.12
C THR A 228 12.69 -19.13 5.33
N VAL A 229 13.06 -18.90 6.57
CA VAL A 229 14.17 -18.06 7.04
C VAL A 229 13.97 -16.57 6.70
N PHE A 230 14.53 -16.02 5.64
CA PHE A 230 14.56 -14.57 5.39
C PHE A 230 13.47 -14.07 4.43
N ASP A 231 13.12 -14.88 3.42
CA ASP A 231 12.12 -14.50 2.41
C ASP A 231 10.71 -15.00 2.75
N LYS A 232 10.40 -15.06 4.05
CA LYS A 232 9.06 -15.39 4.55
C LYS A 232 8.02 -14.45 3.97
N LEU A 233 6.80 -14.95 3.76
CA LEU A 233 5.66 -14.14 3.32
C LEU A 233 5.42 -12.92 4.22
N ASP A 234 5.42 -13.11 5.54
CA ASP A 234 5.28 -12.03 6.53
C ASP A 234 6.44 -11.03 6.48
N ALA A 235 7.68 -11.49 6.29
CA ALA A 235 8.86 -10.64 6.14
C ALA A 235 8.80 -9.79 4.86
N ARG A 236 8.40 -10.39 3.73
CA ARG A 236 8.23 -9.69 2.44
C ARG A 236 7.09 -8.67 2.51
N LEU A 237 5.97 -9.01 3.16
CA LEU A 237 4.87 -8.08 3.43
C LEU A 237 5.32 -6.93 4.35
N GLY A 238 6.06 -7.25 5.43
CA GLY A 238 6.65 -6.24 6.29
C GLY A 238 7.53 -5.26 5.54
N GLN A 239 8.47 -5.75 4.70
CA GLN A 239 9.31 -4.92 3.84
C GLN A 239 8.49 -4.03 2.91
N ALA A 240 7.49 -4.61 2.24
CA ALA A 240 6.62 -3.90 1.30
C ALA A 240 5.86 -2.77 1.98
N LEU A 241 5.19 -3.05 3.10
CA LEU A 241 4.32 -2.11 3.78
C LEU A 241 5.10 -1.04 4.55
N PHE A 242 6.22 -1.38 5.23
CA PHE A 242 7.11 -0.38 5.84
C PHE A 242 7.76 0.55 4.80
N SER A 243 7.85 0.15 3.54
CA SER A 243 8.34 1.02 2.48
C SER A 243 7.36 2.14 2.09
N ILE A 244 6.09 2.04 2.50
CA ILE A 244 5.07 3.07 2.28
C ILE A 244 5.32 4.24 3.24
N GLY A 245 5.34 5.46 2.73
CA GLY A 245 5.48 6.66 3.56
C GLY A 245 4.40 6.73 4.65
N ALA A 246 4.77 7.20 5.83
CA ALA A 246 3.96 7.29 7.05
C ALA A 246 3.63 5.98 7.77
N VAL A 247 3.93 4.80 7.24
CA VAL A 247 3.77 3.54 7.97
C VAL A 247 4.74 3.47 9.14
N LYS A 248 4.24 3.05 10.31
CA LYS A 248 4.98 2.93 11.58
C LYS A 248 4.79 1.58 12.26
N GLY A 249 3.85 0.77 11.82
CA GLY A 249 3.60 -0.57 12.33
C GLY A 249 3.02 -1.46 11.24
N VAL A 250 3.37 -2.74 11.28
CA VAL A 250 2.79 -3.79 10.43
C VAL A 250 2.49 -4.97 11.33
N GLU A 251 1.31 -5.57 11.17
CA GLU A 251 0.87 -6.76 11.88
C GLU A 251 0.33 -7.79 10.90
N ILE A 252 0.55 -9.07 11.22
CA ILE A 252 -0.01 -10.23 10.52
C ILE A 252 -0.90 -10.99 11.50
N GLY A 253 -2.12 -11.34 11.08
CA GLY A 253 -3.09 -12.02 11.95
C GLY A 253 -3.37 -11.22 13.23
N ASP A 254 -3.25 -11.85 14.40
CA ASP A 254 -3.45 -11.20 15.68
C ASP A 254 -2.33 -10.20 16.05
N GLY A 255 -1.20 -10.22 15.32
CA GLY A 255 -0.13 -9.25 15.47
C GLY A 255 0.36 -9.16 16.92
N PHE A 256 0.42 -7.95 17.49
CA PHE A 256 0.85 -7.72 18.87
C PHE A 256 -0.08 -8.33 19.93
N ALA A 257 -1.34 -8.66 19.59
CA ALA A 257 -2.23 -9.34 20.53
C ALA A 257 -1.74 -10.77 20.85
N SER A 258 -1.09 -11.46 19.91
CA SER A 258 -0.50 -12.78 20.09
C SER A 258 0.48 -12.85 21.27
N ALA A 259 1.19 -11.75 21.56
CA ALA A 259 2.15 -11.69 22.67
C ALA A 259 1.48 -11.79 24.06
N ARG A 260 0.17 -11.64 24.13
CA ARG A 260 -0.64 -11.74 25.36
C ARG A 260 -1.46 -13.02 25.42
N SER A 261 -1.48 -13.82 24.34
CA SER A 261 -2.19 -15.08 24.25
C SER A 261 -1.36 -16.22 24.85
N THR A 262 -2.03 -17.27 25.30
CA THR A 262 -1.38 -18.55 25.57
C THR A 262 -1.25 -19.39 24.31
N GLY A 263 -0.36 -20.38 24.28
CA GLY A 263 -0.25 -21.29 23.13
C GLY A 263 -1.56 -22.01 22.81
N ALA A 264 -2.32 -22.40 23.84
CA ALA A 264 -3.60 -23.06 23.67
C ALA A 264 -4.65 -22.17 22.99
N ASP A 265 -4.67 -20.87 23.33
CA ASP A 265 -5.61 -19.91 22.78
C ASP A 265 -5.22 -19.42 21.37
N ASN A 266 -3.91 -19.38 21.09
CA ASN A 266 -3.37 -18.85 19.83
C ASN A 266 -3.22 -19.91 18.72
N ASN A 267 -3.22 -21.21 19.05
CA ASN A 267 -3.03 -22.25 18.06
C ASN A 267 -4.26 -22.42 17.18
N ASP A 268 -4.07 -22.28 15.88
CA ASP A 268 -5.10 -22.56 14.86
C ASP A 268 -5.19 -24.08 14.60
N ALA A 269 -6.19 -24.75 15.16
CA ALA A 269 -6.33 -26.19 14.99
C ALA A 269 -6.69 -26.54 13.54
N PHE A 270 -6.02 -27.55 12.98
CA PHE A 270 -6.40 -28.10 11.69
C PHE A 270 -7.67 -28.95 11.80
N ILE A 271 -8.56 -28.78 10.83
CA ILE A 271 -9.80 -29.56 10.68
C ILE A 271 -9.89 -30.13 9.27
N CYS A 272 -10.65 -31.19 9.11
CA CYS A 272 -11.00 -31.73 7.80
C CYS A 272 -12.48 -31.40 7.50
N GLU A 273 -12.71 -30.58 6.49
CA GLU A 273 -14.06 -30.23 6.04
C GLU A 273 -14.23 -30.61 4.56
N ASN A 274 -15.17 -31.50 4.27
CA ASN A 274 -15.41 -32.00 2.91
C ASN A 274 -14.17 -32.60 2.22
N GLY A 275 -13.25 -33.21 2.98
CA GLY A 275 -12.01 -33.78 2.47
C GLY A 275 -10.87 -32.78 2.28
N GLU A 276 -11.08 -31.51 2.57
CA GLU A 276 -10.07 -30.45 2.54
C GLU A 276 -9.54 -30.16 3.95
N ILE A 277 -8.23 -29.92 4.03
CA ILE A 277 -7.58 -29.45 5.27
C ILE A 277 -7.79 -27.96 5.40
N LYS A 278 -8.40 -27.54 6.50
CA LYS A 278 -8.64 -26.14 6.85
C LYS A 278 -8.19 -25.87 8.29
N LYS A 279 -8.28 -24.63 8.73
CA LYS A 279 -8.10 -24.23 10.13
C LYS A 279 -9.44 -23.79 10.73
N SER A 280 -9.63 -24.07 12.03
CA SER A 280 -10.83 -23.67 12.77
C SER A 280 -10.81 -22.17 13.12
N THR A 281 -9.62 -21.59 13.24
CA THR A 281 -9.35 -20.17 13.55
C THR A 281 -8.26 -19.63 12.62
N ASN A 282 -7.96 -18.36 12.69
CA ASN A 282 -6.93 -17.73 11.85
C ASN A 282 -6.12 -16.67 12.60
N HIS A 283 -5.66 -17.01 13.82
CA HIS A 283 -4.80 -16.15 14.64
C HIS A 283 -3.47 -15.83 13.97
N SER A 284 -2.93 -16.82 13.23
CA SER A 284 -1.71 -16.66 12.42
C SER A 284 -1.88 -15.74 11.20
N GLY A 285 -3.12 -15.37 10.85
CA GLY A 285 -3.41 -14.50 9.71
C GLY A 285 -3.04 -15.07 8.35
N GLY A 286 -3.14 -16.40 8.17
CA GLY A 286 -2.87 -17.07 6.90
C GLY A 286 -1.40 -17.38 6.65
N VAL A 287 -0.51 -17.27 7.66
CA VAL A 287 0.93 -17.51 7.51
C VAL A 287 1.41 -18.50 8.56
N LEU A 288 1.96 -19.63 8.12
CA LEU A 288 2.61 -20.64 8.96
C LEU A 288 4.01 -20.95 8.40
N GLY A 289 5.01 -20.92 9.27
CA GLY A 289 6.41 -21.21 8.90
C GLY A 289 7.00 -20.25 7.86
N GLY A 290 6.37 -19.09 7.64
CA GLY A 290 6.77 -18.11 6.64
C GLY A 290 6.09 -18.28 5.28
N MET A 291 5.14 -19.19 5.16
CA MET A 291 4.41 -19.50 3.94
C MET A 291 2.90 -19.34 4.14
N SER A 292 2.16 -19.06 3.06
CA SER A 292 0.70 -19.10 3.11
C SER A 292 0.19 -20.49 3.46
N ASP A 293 -0.90 -20.57 4.21
CA ASP A 293 -1.47 -21.84 4.68
C ASP A 293 -2.82 -22.18 4.03
N GLY A 294 -3.26 -21.36 3.07
CA GLY A 294 -4.56 -21.54 2.39
C GLY A 294 -5.71 -20.76 3.05
N SER A 295 -5.54 -20.28 4.27
CA SER A 295 -6.50 -19.39 4.93
C SER A 295 -6.40 -17.97 4.39
N PRO A 296 -7.40 -17.09 4.63
CA PRO A 296 -7.27 -15.69 4.30
C PRO A 296 -6.03 -15.06 4.94
N LEU A 297 -5.20 -14.41 4.12
CA LEU A 297 -4.09 -13.60 4.60
C LEU A 297 -4.66 -12.31 5.18
N ILE A 298 -4.25 -11.97 6.41
CA ILE A 298 -4.69 -10.75 7.11
C ILE A 298 -3.46 -9.94 7.48
N VAL A 299 -3.32 -8.75 6.92
CA VAL A 299 -2.22 -7.82 7.23
C VAL A 299 -2.74 -6.43 7.53
N ARG A 300 -2.17 -5.77 8.54
CA ARG A 300 -2.49 -4.39 8.92
C ARG A 300 -1.28 -3.50 8.83
N ALA A 301 -1.51 -2.24 8.41
CA ALA A 301 -0.50 -1.20 8.38
C ALA A 301 -0.99 0.03 9.16
N ALA A 302 -0.23 0.46 10.16
CA ALA A 302 -0.51 1.64 10.97
C ALA A 302 0.18 2.86 10.38
N PHE A 303 -0.59 3.91 10.11
CA PHE A 303 -0.15 5.17 9.54
C PHE A 303 -0.11 6.25 10.61
N LYS A 304 1.03 6.95 10.73
CA LYS A 304 1.13 8.13 11.58
C LYS A 304 0.30 9.29 11.01
N PRO A 305 -0.11 10.28 11.84
CA PRO A 305 -0.70 11.52 11.36
C PRO A 305 0.17 12.23 10.33
N THR A 306 -0.47 12.95 9.41
CA THR A 306 0.22 13.80 8.43
C THR A 306 0.99 14.88 9.17
N PRO A 307 2.31 15.06 8.95
CA PRO A 307 3.09 16.05 9.71
C PRO A 307 2.86 17.49 9.26
N SER A 308 2.27 17.70 8.09
CA SER A 308 1.88 19.03 7.60
C SER A 308 0.57 19.45 8.27
N ILE A 309 0.66 20.23 9.33
CA ILE A 309 -0.47 20.81 10.08
C ILE A 309 -0.36 22.32 10.15
N ALA A 310 -1.48 23.01 10.30
CA ALA A 310 -1.51 24.47 10.34
C ALA A 310 -1.28 25.05 11.76
N LEU A 311 -1.08 24.18 12.76
CA LEU A 311 -0.64 24.61 14.08
C LEU A 311 0.81 25.13 14.04
N THR A 312 1.11 26.12 14.91
CA THR A 312 2.49 26.56 15.10
C THR A 312 3.35 25.44 15.65
N GLN A 313 4.49 25.20 15.02
CA GLN A 313 5.44 24.14 15.40
C GLN A 313 6.83 24.74 15.61
N SER A 314 7.53 24.26 16.64
CA SER A 314 8.95 24.59 16.87
C SER A 314 9.82 23.73 15.97
N THR A 315 10.88 24.33 15.41
CA THR A 315 11.87 23.64 14.60
C THR A 315 13.18 24.44 14.58
N VAL A 316 14.13 24.03 13.74
CA VAL A 316 15.39 24.75 13.52
C VAL A 316 15.58 25.09 12.06
N ASN A 317 16.25 26.22 11.80
CA ASN A 317 16.69 26.59 10.45
C ASN A 317 18.06 25.95 10.12
N LYS A 318 18.56 26.21 8.90
CA LYS A 318 19.88 25.71 8.46
C LYS A 318 21.05 26.32 9.20
N ASP A 319 20.86 27.51 9.81
CA ASP A 319 21.83 28.20 10.64
C ASP A 319 21.84 27.69 12.09
N ARG A 320 21.04 26.63 12.39
CA ARG A 320 20.89 26.00 13.71
C ARG A 320 20.21 26.88 14.76
N GLU A 321 19.42 27.85 14.33
CA GLU A 321 18.61 28.68 15.21
C GLU A 321 17.22 28.05 15.42
N GLU A 322 16.74 28.08 16.67
CA GLU A 322 15.36 27.66 17.00
C GLU A 322 14.36 28.68 16.45
N ILE A 323 13.38 28.20 15.71
CA ILE A 323 12.35 29.05 15.10
C ILE A 323 10.96 28.39 15.30
N SER A 324 9.94 29.24 15.21
CA SER A 324 8.54 28.77 15.11
C SER A 324 8.04 28.93 13.69
N ILE A 325 7.38 27.92 13.18
CA ILE A 325 6.82 27.92 11.83
C ILE A 325 5.35 27.56 11.83
N ASN A 326 4.64 28.07 10.84
CA ASN A 326 3.32 27.58 10.43
C ASN A 326 3.45 27.01 9.02
N ILE A 327 3.04 25.78 8.84
CA ILE A 327 3.03 25.17 7.51
C ILE A 327 1.73 25.59 6.83
N GLU A 328 1.84 26.62 5.98
CA GLU A 328 0.73 27.06 5.15
C GLU A 328 0.55 26.11 3.96
N GLY A 329 -0.69 25.87 3.54
CA GLY A 329 -0.97 25.08 2.34
C GLY A 329 -2.18 24.17 2.49
N ARG A 330 -2.45 23.42 1.41
CA ARG A 330 -3.57 22.47 1.30
C ARG A 330 -3.09 21.06 1.70
N HIS A 331 -3.35 20.69 2.95
CA HIS A 331 -2.90 19.42 3.51
C HIS A 331 -4.06 18.45 3.73
N ASP A 332 -3.79 17.16 3.58
CA ASP A 332 -4.74 16.11 3.94
C ASP A 332 -4.84 16.03 5.48
N PRO A 333 -6.01 16.17 6.11
CA PRO A 333 -6.17 15.92 7.54
C PRO A 333 -5.95 14.45 7.89
N ILE A 334 -6.02 13.57 6.89
CA ILE A 334 -5.74 12.15 7.01
C ILE A 334 -5.25 11.59 5.66
N VAL A 335 -4.29 10.65 5.71
CA VAL A 335 -3.77 9.96 4.51
C VAL A 335 -4.34 8.55 4.35
N VAL A 336 -5.01 8.01 5.36
CA VAL A 336 -5.43 6.59 5.43
C VAL A 336 -6.31 6.21 4.25
N SER A 337 -7.32 7.00 3.90
CA SER A 337 -8.22 6.70 2.79
C SER A 337 -7.48 6.54 1.44
N ARG A 338 -6.45 7.37 1.19
CA ARG A 338 -5.60 7.25 0.01
C ARG A 338 -4.60 6.11 0.10
N ALA A 339 -4.21 5.73 1.33
CA ALA A 339 -3.29 4.65 1.59
C ALA A 339 -3.91 3.26 1.39
N VAL A 340 -5.23 3.12 1.47
CA VAL A 340 -5.94 1.85 1.27
C VAL A 340 -5.49 1.16 -0.03
N VAL A 341 -5.59 1.83 -1.15
CA VAL A 341 -5.19 1.26 -2.45
C VAL A 341 -3.69 1.04 -2.56
N VAL A 342 -2.87 1.77 -1.82
CA VAL A 342 -1.40 1.58 -1.80
C VAL A 342 -1.05 0.30 -1.05
N VAL A 343 -1.69 0.04 0.10
CA VAL A 343 -1.53 -1.21 0.86
C VAL A 343 -2.01 -2.40 0.04
N GLU A 344 -3.19 -2.30 -0.60
CA GLU A 344 -3.73 -3.32 -1.52
C GLU A 344 -2.73 -3.65 -2.63
N SER A 345 -2.19 -2.61 -3.28
CA SER A 345 -1.22 -2.75 -4.38
C SER A 345 0.09 -3.38 -3.94
N MET A 346 0.65 -2.96 -2.80
CA MET A 346 1.90 -3.52 -2.31
C MET A 346 1.74 -4.97 -1.85
N THR A 347 0.59 -5.32 -1.27
CA THR A 347 0.25 -6.72 -0.95
C THR A 347 0.13 -7.56 -2.22
N ALA A 348 -0.58 -7.06 -3.24
CA ALA A 348 -0.70 -7.75 -4.53
C ALA A 348 0.66 -7.98 -5.22
N LEU A 349 1.58 -7.00 -5.14
CA LEU A 349 2.94 -7.14 -5.68
C LEU A 349 3.73 -8.25 -4.99
N VAL A 350 3.66 -8.34 -3.66
CA VAL A 350 4.31 -9.43 -2.91
C VAL A 350 3.73 -10.79 -3.32
N LEU A 351 2.40 -10.89 -3.36
CA LEU A 351 1.73 -12.15 -3.68
C LEU A 351 1.99 -12.60 -5.12
N ALA A 352 1.99 -11.68 -6.09
CA ALA A 352 2.30 -12.02 -7.48
C ALA A 352 3.76 -12.49 -7.63
N ASP A 353 4.71 -11.83 -6.96
CA ASP A 353 6.11 -12.22 -6.98
C ASP A 353 6.31 -13.62 -6.36
N LEU A 354 5.72 -13.89 -5.20
CA LEU A 354 5.81 -15.19 -4.54
C LEU A 354 5.07 -16.29 -5.29
N LEU A 355 3.94 -15.99 -5.95
CA LEU A 355 3.22 -16.94 -6.80
C LEU A 355 4.09 -17.42 -7.96
N LEU A 356 4.77 -16.49 -8.64
CA LEU A 356 5.69 -16.83 -9.73
C LEU A 356 6.89 -17.64 -9.21
N GLN A 357 7.48 -17.26 -8.07
CA GLN A 357 8.58 -18.01 -7.46
C GLN A 357 8.15 -19.44 -7.10
N ASN A 358 6.94 -19.61 -6.54
CA ASN A 358 6.43 -20.93 -6.18
C ASN A 358 6.22 -21.87 -7.38
N SER A 359 6.07 -21.34 -8.59
CA SER A 359 5.87 -22.15 -9.80
C SER A 359 7.02 -23.14 -10.06
N VAL A 360 8.22 -22.82 -9.60
CA VAL A 360 9.44 -23.62 -9.78
C VAL A 360 9.87 -24.38 -8.51
N SER A 361 9.11 -24.29 -7.42
CA SER A 361 9.47 -24.90 -6.13
C SER A 361 9.42 -26.43 -6.14
N ARG A 362 8.69 -27.03 -7.09
CA ARG A 362 8.49 -28.49 -7.16
C ARG A 362 8.90 -29.04 -8.53
N LEU A 363 9.63 -30.15 -8.52
CA LEU A 363 10.06 -30.82 -9.74
C LEU A 363 8.90 -31.26 -10.64
N ASP A 364 7.78 -31.69 -10.04
CA ASP A 364 6.60 -32.11 -10.80
C ASP A 364 5.92 -30.91 -11.51
N ASN A 365 6.00 -29.71 -10.98
CA ASN A 365 5.55 -28.50 -11.68
C ASN A 365 6.41 -28.22 -12.93
N LEU A 366 7.73 -28.29 -12.78
CA LEU A 366 8.65 -28.14 -13.92
C LEU A 366 8.42 -29.22 -15.00
N LYS A 367 8.20 -30.47 -14.59
CA LYS A 367 7.87 -31.56 -15.53
C LYS A 367 6.62 -31.24 -16.33
N LYS A 368 5.53 -30.74 -15.71
CA LYS A 368 4.29 -30.36 -16.41
C LYS A 368 4.53 -29.30 -17.50
N ILE A 369 5.49 -28.38 -17.29
CA ILE A 369 5.83 -27.33 -18.24
C ILE A 369 6.65 -27.90 -19.43
N TYR A 370 7.58 -28.80 -19.15
CA TYR A 370 8.56 -29.28 -20.13
C TYR A 370 8.32 -30.71 -20.64
N ASP A 371 7.32 -31.44 -20.10
CA ASP A 371 6.95 -32.74 -20.63
C ASP A 371 6.46 -32.56 -22.08
N LYS A 372 7.20 -33.18 -22.99
CA LYS A 372 6.76 -33.28 -24.37
C LYS A 372 5.53 -34.17 -24.41
N LYS A 373 4.37 -33.64 -24.79
CA LYS A 373 3.19 -34.42 -25.14
C LYS A 373 3.47 -35.28 -26.35
#